data_ef04d4b352539cdd2337f406bdf6051d
#
_entry.id   ef04d4b352539cdd2337f406bdf6051d
#
_cell.length_a   1.000
_cell.length_b   1.000
_cell.length_c   1.000
_cell.angle_alpha   90.00
_cell.angle_beta   90.00
_cell.angle_gamma   90.00
#
_symmetry.space_group_name_H-M   'P 1'
#
loop_
_entity.id
_entity.type
_entity.pdbx_description
1 polymer ?
#
loop_
_entity_poly.entity_id
_entity_poly.type
_entity_poly.pdbx_seq_one_letter_code
_entity_poly.pdbx_strand_id
1 'polypeptide(L)'
;PEQPPVEEPETDRFKLKVYDVTSVTATVEVEPVDATARYYTDIISEANFLEASEHGFNDYMSYILEKLETQTGKSRAEVVDMISSYGNDGFILTDLIPESNYYAFAVGIDEKGMTTTELVHQAFTTLSSEVSANSLTVSLGPVEGNHAIINVESSNNDPYICTIEPVTVLEGLSDE
;
A
#
# COMPACT_ATOMS: atom_id res chain seq x y z
N PRO A 1 6.48 23.45 5.46
CA PRO A 1 5.63 23.38 6.65
C PRO A 1 5.98 22.11 7.39
N GLU A 2 6.32 22.29 8.67
CA GLU A 2 6.68 21.22 9.58
C GLU A 2 5.43 20.40 9.87
N GLN A 3 5.48 19.08 9.65
CA GLN A 3 4.41 18.16 9.97
C GLN A 3 4.23 18.15 11.50
N PRO A 4 3.00 18.27 12.05
CA PRO A 4 2.80 18.21 13.49
C PRO A 4 3.31 16.87 14.03
N PRO A 5 3.87 16.84 15.26
CA PRO A 5 4.34 15.61 15.86
C PRO A 5 3.16 14.65 16.02
N VAL A 6 3.29 13.46 15.43
CA VAL A 6 2.34 12.36 15.61
C VAL A 6 2.54 11.84 17.04
N GLU A 7 1.51 11.90 17.89
CA GLU A 7 1.55 11.28 19.21
C GLU A 7 1.73 9.76 19.05
N GLU A 8 2.80 9.22 19.63
CA GLU A 8 3.04 7.77 19.66
C GLU A 8 1.93 7.09 20.48
N PRO A 9 1.26 6.05 19.95
CA PRO A 9 0.30 5.30 20.73
C PRO A 9 1.02 4.59 21.90
N GLU A 10 0.69 4.94 23.13
CA GLU A 10 1.14 4.24 24.33
C GLU A 10 0.48 2.85 24.38
N THR A 11 1.15 1.83 23.90
CA THR A 11 0.69 0.46 24.10
C THR A 11 1.86 -0.43 24.53
N ASP A 12 1.64 -1.15 25.61
CA ASP A 12 2.65 -1.94 26.33
C ASP A 12 3.20 -3.17 25.57
N ARG A 13 2.83 -3.41 24.31
CA ARG A 13 3.17 -4.65 23.60
C ARG A 13 4.04 -4.47 22.38
N PHE A 14 3.84 -3.41 21.61
CA PHE A 14 4.58 -3.10 20.40
C PHE A 14 4.93 -1.62 20.37
N LYS A 15 6.15 -1.29 19.96
CA LYS A 15 6.47 0.05 19.48
C LYS A 15 6.34 0.02 17.97
N LEU A 16 5.42 0.80 17.45
CA LEU A 16 5.14 0.95 16.02
C LEU A 16 5.59 2.32 15.56
N LYS A 17 6.30 2.38 14.45
CA LYS A 17 6.79 3.63 13.89
C LYS A 17 6.60 3.66 12.38
N VAL A 18 6.04 4.77 11.88
CA VAL A 18 5.90 5.05 10.44
C VAL A 18 6.76 6.25 10.09
N TYR A 19 7.56 6.14 9.04
CA TYR A 19 8.44 7.21 8.58
C TYR A 19 8.75 7.07 7.08
N ASP A 20 9.50 8.02 6.51
CA ASP A 20 9.81 8.10 5.08
C ASP A 20 8.57 7.96 4.19
N VAL A 21 7.49 8.62 4.61
CA VAL A 21 6.23 8.65 3.86
C VAL A 21 6.40 9.52 2.63
N THR A 22 6.11 8.95 1.46
CA THR A 22 6.06 9.66 0.16
C THR A 22 4.64 9.70 -0.37
N SER A 23 4.46 10.05 -1.62
CA SER A 23 3.14 9.96 -2.29
C SER A 23 2.69 8.52 -2.52
N VAL A 24 3.60 7.55 -2.60
CA VAL A 24 3.31 6.17 -2.99
C VAL A 24 3.98 5.10 -2.11
N THR A 25 4.76 5.51 -1.10
CA THR A 25 5.46 4.59 -0.20
C THR A 25 5.38 5.04 1.25
N ALA A 26 5.52 4.10 2.18
CA ALA A 26 5.75 4.35 3.60
C ALA A 26 6.63 3.25 4.19
N THR A 27 7.50 3.59 5.14
CA THR A 27 8.30 2.64 5.90
C THR A 27 7.67 2.42 7.27
N VAL A 28 7.56 1.16 7.67
CA VAL A 28 7.05 0.74 8.98
C VAL A 28 8.12 -0.03 9.72
N GLU A 29 8.30 0.26 10.99
CA GLU A 29 9.11 -0.52 11.94
C GLU A 29 8.25 -0.95 13.11
N VAL A 30 8.43 -2.19 13.56
CA VAL A 30 7.76 -2.78 14.72
C VAL A 30 8.81 -3.39 15.65
N GLU A 31 8.77 -2.98 16.92
CA GLU A 31 9.59 -3.55 17.99
C GLU A 31 8.65 -4.14 19.06
N PRO A 32 8.46 -5.48 19.11
CA PRO A 32 7.68 -6.11 20.16
C PRO A 32 8.43 -6.10 21.48
N VAL A 33 7.69 -5.97 22.61
CA VAL A 33 8.26 -6.07 23.96
C VAL A 33 8.78 -7.49 24.23
N ASP A 34 8.06 -8.50 23.74
CA ASP A 34 8.50 -9.89 23.75
C ASP A 34 8.94 -10.32 22.34
N ALA A 35 10.25 -10.41 22.13
CA ALA A 35 10.83 -10.77 20.85
C ALA A 35 10.48 -12.21 20.37
N THR A 36 9.91 -13.04 21.24
CA THR A 36 9.46 -14.40 20.91
C THR A 36 7.99 -14.49 20.56
N ALA A 37 7.23 -13.41 20.82
CA ALA A 37 5.82 -13.34 20.50
C ALA A 37 5.61 -13.33 18.98
N ARG A 38 4.62 -14.13 18.54
CA ARG A 38 4.14 -14.11 17.15
C ARG A 38 3.22 -12.92 16.96
N TYR A 39 3.40 -12.16 15.89
CA TYR A 39 2.52 -11.06 15.56
C TYR A 39 2.35 -10.89 14.04
N TYR A 40 1.33 -10.13 13.66
CA TYR A 40 1.09 -9.68 12.29
C TYR A 40 1.15 -8.17 12.24
N THR A 41 1.74 -7.65 11.20
CA THR A 41 1.85 -6.21 10.93
C THR A 41 1.60 -5.93 9.46
N ASP A 42 0.92 -4.84 9.16
CA ASP A 42 0.61 -4.41 7.79
C ASP A 42 0.21 -2.93 7.78
N ILE A 43 -0.04 -2.41 6.57
CA ILE A 43 -0.68 -1.12 6.33
C ILE A 43 -2.05 -1.36 5.68
N ILE A 44 -3.05 -0.67 6.18
CA ILE A 44 -4.44 -0.76 5.72
C ILE A 44 -4.99 0.63 5.43
N SER A 45 -5.83 0.79 4.41
CA SER A 45 -6.52 2.05 4.14
C SER A 45 -7.44 2.44 5.30
N GLU A 46 -7.66 3.74 5.50
CA GLU A 46 -8.57 4.22 6.54
C GLU A 46 -9.96 3.59 6.44
N ALA A 47 -10.51 3.45 5.23
CA ALA A 47 -11.81 2.84 5.02
C ALA A 47 -11.86 1.38 5.55
N ASN A 48 -10.87 0.57 5.20
CA ASN A 48 -10.78 -0.81 5.66
C ASN A 48 -10.49 -0.91 7.16
N PHE A 49 -9.70 0.04 7.71
CA PHE A 49 -9.42 0.09 9.14
C PHE A 49 -10.69 0.38 9.96
N LEU A 50 -11.50 1.34 9.52
CA LEU A 50 -12.76 1.67 10.15
C LEU A 50 -13.75 0.50 10.09
N GLU A 51 -13.86 -0.18 8.95
CA GLU A 51 -14.66 -1.40 8.79
C GLU A 51 -14.19 -2.52 9.74
N ALA A 52 -12.88 -2.78 9.79
CA ALA A 52 -12.31 -3.78 10.69
C ALA A 52 -12.53 -3.42 12.18
N SER A 53 -12.53 -2.14 12.52
CA SER A 53 -12.78 -1.66 13.88
C SER A 53 -14.26 -1.80 14.27
N GLU A 54 -15.19 -1.64 13.33
CA GLU A 54 -16.63 -1.78 13.56
C GLU A 54 -17.06 -3.24 13.74
N HIS A 55 -16.53 -4.15 12.89
CA HIS A 55 -16.89 -5.57 12.89
C HIS A 55 -16.01 -6.45 13.79
N GLY A 56 -14.90 -5.94 14.23
CA GLY A 56 -13.89 -6.64 15.03
C GLY A 56 -12.71 -7.14 14.20
N PHE A 57 -11.52 -6.97 14.74
CA PHE A 57 -10.28 -7.25 14.01
C PHE A 57 -10.08 -8.74 13.71
N ASN A 58 -10.70 -9.65 14.48
CA ASN A 58 -10.70 -11.07 14.18
C ASN A 58 -11.47 -11.44 12.91
N ASP A 59 -12.53 -10.70 12.56
CA ASP A 59 -13.26 -10.90 11.31
C ASP A 59 -12.41 -10.44 10.13
N TYR A 60 -11.72 -9.31 10.26
CA TYR A 60 -10.73 -8.85 9.29
C TYR A 60 -9.60 -9.87 9.09
N MET A 61 -9.02 -10.40 10.16
CA MET A 61 -7.98 -11.45 10.08
C MET A 61 -8.50 -12.70 9.38
N SER A 62 -9.71 -13.14 9.70
CA SER A 62 -10.34 -14.31 9.04
C SER A 62 -10.48 -14.08 7.54
N TYR A 63 -10.95 -12.91 7.13
CA TYR A 63 -11.06 -12.52 5.71
C TYR A 63 -9.70 -12.53 4.99
N ILE A 64 -8.66 -11.93 5.57
CA ILE A 64 -7.31 -11.90 4.98
C ILE A 64 -6.75 -13.32 4.83
N LEU A 65 -6.91 -14.15 5.86
CA LEU A 65 -6.42 -15.53 5.83
C LEU A 65 -7.13 -16.37 4.78
N GLU A 66 -8.46 -16.30 4.66
CA GLU A 66 -9.23 -17.00 3.62
C GLU A 66 -8.86 -16.55 2.20
N LYS A 67 -8.64 -15.26 2.02
CA LYS A 67 -8.17 -14.70 0.75
C LYS A 67 -6.81 -15.26 0.37
N LEU A 68 -5.85 -15.29 1.29
CA LEU A 68 -4.51 -15.82 1.06
C LEU A 68 -4.51 -17.34 0.85
N GLU A 69 -5.32 -18.12 1.59
CA GLU A 69 -5.53 -19.55 1.34
C GLU A 69 -6.01 -19.79 -0.10
N THR A 70 -6.99 -19.01 -0.54
CA THR A 70 -7.54 -19.11 -1.89
C THR A 70 -6.51 -18.74 -2.97
N GLN A 71 -5.75 -17.67 -2.75
CA GLN A 71 -4.76 -17.18 -3.71
C GLN A 71 -3.52 -18.06 -3.82
N THR A 72 -3.08 -18.64 -2.70
CA THR A 72 -1.84 -19.41 -2.63
C THR A 72 -2.04 -20.90 -2.72
N GLY A 73 -3.26 -21.41 -2.47
CA GLY A 73 -3.55 -22.83 -2.34
C GLY A 73 -2.94 -23.49 -1.09
N LYS A 74 -2.44 -22.67 -0.14
CA LYS A 74 -1.85 -23.12 1.12
C LYS A 74 -2.91 -23.39 2.18
N SER A 75 -2.59 -24.22 3.16
CA SER A 75 -3.40 -24.41 4.34
C SER A 75 -3.37 -23.17 5.27
N ARG A 76 -4.36 -23.04 6.15
CA ARG A 76 -4.42 -21.99 7.17
C ARG A 76 -3.12 -21.86 7.96
N ALA A 77 -2.57 -22.97 8.43
CA ALA A 77 -1.34 -22.96 9.20
C ALA A 77 -0.15 -22.40 8.41
N GLU A 78 0.01 -22.79 7.14
CA GLU A 78 1.06 -22.29 6.26
C GLU A 78 0.87 -20.79 5.94
N VAL A 79 -0.37 -20.33 5.80
CA VAL A 79 -0.67 -18.90 5.58
C VAL A 79 -0.35 -18.11 6.85
N VAL A 80 -0.75 -18.57 8.01
CA VAL A 80 -0.44 -17.93 9.30
C VAL A 80 1.08 -17.82 9.49
N ASP A 81 1.83 -18.90 9.23
CA ASP A 81 3.30 -18.87 9.31
C ASP A 81 3.91 -17.87 8.30
N MET A 82 3.33 -17.78 7.10
CA MET A 82 3.80 -16.88 6.04
C MET A 82 3.63 -15.39 6.42
N ILE A 83 2.56 -15.03 7.11
CA ILE A 83 2.29 -13.63 7.51
C ILE A 83 2.82 -13.26 8.88
N SER A 84 3.37 -14.23 9.63
CA SER A 84 3.84 -14.02 10.99
C SER A 84 5.22 -13.40 11.02
N SER A 85 5.39 -12.43 11.92
CA SER A 85 6.67 -11.85 12.29
C SER A 85 7.03 -12.18 13.74
N TYR A 86 8.33 -12.16 14.04
CA TYR A 86 8.92 -12.35 15.37
C TYR A 86 10.08 -11.38 15.57
N GLY A 87 10.28 -10.90 16.80
CA GLY A 87 11.33 -9.92 17.05
C GLY A 87 11.08 -8.61 16.29
N ASN A 88 12.12 -7.79 16.17
CA ASN A 88 12.03 -6.55 15.40
C ASN A 88 11.84 -6.85 13.93
N ASP A 89 10.89 -6.16 13.30
CA ASP A 89 10.57 -6.29 11.89
C ASP A 89 10.37 -4.90 11.28
N GLY A 90 10.57 -4.80 9.97
CA GLY A 90 10.35 -3.57 9.23
C GLY A 90 10.20 -3.83 7.74
N PHE A 91 9.33 -3.07 7.12
CA PHE A 91 9.06 -3.19 5.69
C PHE A 91 8.73 -1.83 5.05
N ILE A 92 8.88 -1.78 3.74
CA ILE A 92 8.43 -0.65 2.93
C ILE A 92 7.22 -1.12 2.13
N LEU A 93 6.08 -0.45 2.30
CA LEU A 93 4.94 -0.64 1.42
C LEU A 93 5.05 0.32 0.25
N THR A 94 4.79 -0.19 -0.95
CA THR A 94 4.75 0.55 -2.22
C THR A 94 3.33 0.57 -2.77
N ASP A 95 3.12 1.32 -3.85
CA ASP A 95 1.84 1.41 -4.55
C ASP A 95 0.69 1.97 -3.70
N LEU A 96 1.03 2.81 -2.72
CA LEU A 96 0.05 3.59 -1.98
C LEU A 96 -0.57 4.67 -2.90
N ILE A 97 -1.80 5.05 -2.61
CA ILE A 97 -2.50 6.12 -3.32
C ILE A 97 -2.05 7.46 -2.71
N PRO A 98 -1.67 8.46 -3.53
CA PRO A 98 -1.34 9.80 -3.04
C PRO A 98 -2.50 10.46 -2.29
N GLU A 99 -2.17 11.38 -1.36
CA GLU A 99 -3.13 12.17 -0.57
C GLU A 99 -4.20 11.32 0.12
N SER A 100 -3.85 10.10 0.53
CA SER A 100 -4.76 9.11 1.11
C SER A 100 -4.35 8.74 2.53
N ASN A 101 -5.36 8.49 3.36
CA ASN A 101 -5.17 8.11 4.75
C ASN A 101 -5.01 6.61 4.90
N TYR A 102 -4.05 6.22 5.73
CA TYR A 102 -3.71 4.84 6.06
C TYR A 102 -3.46 4.66 7.54
N TYR A 103 -3.54 3.42 7.99
CA TYR A 103 -3.12 2.97 9.30
C TYR A 103 -2.07 1.87 9.16
N ALA A 104 -0.90 2.07 9.73
CA ALA A 104 -0.01 0.95 10.04
C ALA A 104 -0.47 0.32 11.35
N PHE A 105 -0.38 -0.99 11.48
CA PHE A 105 -0.75 -1.67 12.71
C PHE A 105 0.14 -2.88 13.02
N ALA A 106 0.14 -3.27 14.30
CA ALA A 106 0.72 -4.53 14.77
C ALA A 106 -0.22 -5.16 15.79
N VAL A 107 -0.38 -6.48 15.73
CA VAL A 107 -1.23 -7.25 16.63
C VAL A 107 -0.65 -8.65 16.87
N GLY A 108 -0.62 -9.10 18.11
CA GLY A 108 -0.25 -10.48 18.44
C GLY A 108 -1.28 -11.46 17.87
N ILE A 109 -0.82 -12.57 17.30
CA ILE A 109 -1.68 -13.63 16.75
C ILE A 109 -1.28 -15.01 17.25
N ASP A 110 -2.26 -15.91 17.32
CA ASP A 110 -2.05 -17.32 17.65
C ASP A 110 -1.76 -18.17 16.39
N GLU A 111 -1.61 -19.47 16.56
CA GLU A 111 -1.38 -20.45 15.49
C GLU A 111 -2.53 -20.56 14.47
N LYS A 112 -3.69 -20.02 14.81
CA LYS A 112 -4.87 -19.97 13.91
C LYS A 112 -5.02 -18.61 13.24
N GLY A 113 -4.15 -17.65 13.58
CA GLY A 113 -4.21 -16.27 13.12
C GLY A 113 -5.25 -15.40 13.82
N MET A 114 -5.73 -15.84 15.00
CA MET A 114 -6.64 -15.04 15.82
C MET A 114 -5.83 -14.08 16.69
N THR A 115 -6.35 -12.89 16.93
CA THR A 115 -5.67 -11.86 17.72
C THR A 115 -5.54 -12.27 19.19
N THR A 116 -4.36 -12.07 19.76
CA THR A 116 -4.03 -12.39 21.17
C THR A 116 -3.70 -11.16 22.00
N THR A 117 -3.58 -10.00 21.36
CA THR A 117 -3.33 -8.70 22.02
C THR A 117 -4.31 -7.66 21.49
N GLU A 118 -4.35 -6.51 22.15
CA GLU A 118 -4.92 -5.30 21.56
C GLU A 118 -4.11 -4.87 20.33
N LEU A 119 -4.80 -4.21 19.42
CA LEU A 119 -4.23 -3.67 18.19
C LEU A 119 -3.47 -2.38 18.51
N VAL A 120 -2.19 -2.33 18.16
CA VAL A 120 -1.41 -1.09 18.13
C VAL A 120 -1.47 -0.54 16.71
N HIS A 121 -1.77 0.74 16.56
CA HIS A 121 -1.86 1.35 15.25
C HIS A 121 -1.35 2.79 15.24
N GLN A 122 -0.91 3.25 14.07
CA GLN A 122 -0.49 4.62 13.81
C GLN A 122 -1.08 5.09 12.49
N ALA A 123 -1.84 6.19 12.53
CA ALA A 123 -2.35 6.83 11.33
C ALA A 123 -1.26 7.61 10.60
N PHE A 124 -1.32 7.65 9.28
CA PHE A 124 -0.51 8.53 8.45
C PHE A 124 -1.24 8.87 7.14
N THR A 125 -0.79 9.94 6.49
CA THR A 125 -1.32 10.37 5.18
C THR A 125 -0.17 10.42 4.20
N THR A 126 -0.35 9.83 3.02
CA THR A 126 0.62 9.92 1.92
C THR A 126 0.70 11.37 1.40
N LEU A 127 1.86 11.73 0.88
CA LEU A 127 2.06 13.05 0.29
C LEU A 127 1.30 13.18 -1.03
N SER A 128 1.13 14.41 -1.51
CA SER A 128 0.63 14.66 -2.85
C SER A 128 1.64 14.16 -3.90
N SER A 129 1.13 13.67 -5.03
CA SER A 129 1.99 13.45 -6.19
C SER A 129 2.48 14.79 -6.72
N GLU A 130 3.78 14.93 -6.91
CA GLU A 130 4.26 16.02 -7.74
C GLU A 130 3.84 15.75 -9.18
N VAL A 131 3.09 16.67 -9.77
CA VAL A 131 2.78 16.60 -11.20
C VAL A 131 4.10 16.80 -11.94
N SER A 132 4.45 15.82 -12.77
CA SER A 132 5.64 15.95 -13.62
C SER A 132 5.57 17.23 -14.47
N ALA A 133 6.64 18.00 -14.46
CA ALA A 133 6.81 19.14 -15.37
C ALA A 133 7.13 18.68 -16.81
N ASN A 134 7.08 17.37 -17.07
CA ASN A 134 7.33 16.81 -18.39
C ASN A 134 6.27 17.25 -19.39
N SER A 135 6.72 17.79 -20.51
CA SER A 135 5.86 18.04 -21.66
C SER A 135 6.19 17.04 -22.76
N LEU A 136 5.16 16.45 -23.34
CA LEU A 136 5.28 15.50 -24.42
C LEU A 136 4.81 16.15 -25.72
N THR A 137 5.64 16.06 -26.75
CA THR A 137 5.26 16.45 -28.14
C THR A 137 5.10 15.17 -28.93
N VAL A 138 3.89 14.95 -29.44
CA VAL A 138 3.57 13.79 -30.28
C VAL A 138 3.43 14.26 -31.74
N SER A 139 4.13 13.60 -32.62
CA SER A 139 4.03 13.87 -34.08
C SER A 139 3.85 12.57 -34.87
N LEU A 140 3.04 12.68 -35.94
CA LEU A 140 2.84 11.57 -36.85
C LEU A 140 3.90 11.65 -37.97
N GLY A 141 4.66 10.57 -38.09
CA GLY A 141 5.59 10.37 -39.22
C GLY A 141 4.88 9.74 -40.43
N PRO A 142 5.63 9.14 -41.35
CA PRO A 142 5.04 8.49 -42.53
C PRO A 142 4.03 7.39 -42.15
N VAL A 143 2.93 7.36 -42.92
CA VAL A 143 1.91 6.31 -42.84
C VAL A 143 1.93 5.53 -44.14
N GLU A 144 2.23 4.21 -44.04
CA GLU A 144 2.31 3.32 -45.21
C GLU A 144 1.52 2.03 -44.97
N GLY A 145 0.45 1.84 -45.74
CA GLY A 145 -0.42 0.68 -45.61
C GLY A 145 -1.06 0.60 -44.23
N ASN A 146 -0.68 -0.40 -43.44
CA ASN A 146 -1.14 -0.61 -42.04
C ASN A 146 -0.08 -0.23 -40.98
N HIS A 147 0.93 0.54 -41.36
CA HIS A 147 1.99 1.01 -40.47
C HIS A 147 1.98 2.52 -40.34
N ALA A 148 2.16 3.01 -39.13
CA ALA A 148 2.35 4.43 -38.84
C ALA A 148 3.55 4.61 -37.92
N ILE A 149 4.31 5.67 -38.11
CA ILE A 149 5.40 6.06 -37.22
C ILE A 149 4.87 7.16 -36.31
N ILE A 150 4.93 6.94 -35.01
CA ILE A 150 4.64 7.98 -34.02
C ILE A 150 5.95 8.37 -33.37
N ASN A 151 6.27 9.65 -33.39
CA ASN A 151 7.41 10.21 -32.69
C ASN A 151 6.92 10.90 -31.43
N VAL A 152 7.54 10.58 -30.31
CA VAL A 152 7.28 11.20 -28.99
C VAL A 152 8.57 11.85 -28.54
N GLU A 153 8.54 13.17 -28.31
CA GLU A 153 9.63 13.91 -27.69
C GLU A 153 9.23 14.30 -26.28
N SER A 154 10.05 13.90 -25.32
CA SER A 154 9.87 14.21 -23.91
C SER A 154 10.81 15.35 -23.50
N SER A 155 10.31 16.33 -22.74
CA SER A 155 11.12 17.47 -22.26
C SER A 155 12.06 17.11 -21.11
N ASN A 156 11.85 15.97 -20.44
CA ASN A 156 12.70 15.45 -19.38
C ASN A 156 12.78 13.92 -19.43
N ASN A 157 13.38 13.29 -18.43
CA ASN A 157 13.56 11.82 -18.34
C ASN A 157 12.47 11.11 -17.54
N ASP A 158 11.38 11.76 -17.20
CA ASP A 158 10.29 11.12 -16.48
C ASP A 158 9.63 10.04 -17.35
N PRO A 159 9.21 8.92 -16.74
CA PRO A 159 8.54 7.86 -17.49
C PRO A 159 7.20 8.34 -18.05
N TYR A 160 6.87 7.87 -19.24
CA TYR A 160 5.58 8.12 -19.87
C TYR A 160 5.07 6.87 -20.58
N ILE A 161 3.77 6.85 -20.86
CA ILE A 161 3.12 5.81 -21.68
C ILE A 161 2.67 6.44 -22.97
N CYS A 162 2.92 5.77 -24.10
CA CYS A 162 2.37 6.11 -25.39
C CYS A 162 1.64 4.91 -25.98
N THR A 163 0.39 5.08 -26.35
CA THR A 163 -0.43 4.05 -26.98
C THR A 163 -1.16 4.60 -28.18
N ILE A 164 -1.63 3.71 -29.06
CA ILE A 164 -2.50 4.03 -30.19
C ILE A 164 -3.82 3.30 -29.96
N GLU A 165 -4.88 4.07 -29.85
CA GLU A 165 -6.23 3.55 -29.64
C GLU A 165 -7.18 4.02 -30.75
N PRO A 166 -8.22 3.24 -31.09
CA PRO A 166 -9.29 3.71 -31.96
C PRO A 166 -9.97 4.95 -31.35
N VAL A 167 -10.33 5.92 -32.16
CA VAL A 167 -11.00 7.16 -31.71
C VAL A 167 -12.23 6.86 -30.85
N THR A 168 -12.97 5.79 -31.16
CA THR A 168 -14.16 5.37 -30.40
C THR A 168 -13.86 4.94 -28.96
N VAL A 169 -12.63 4.56 -28.65
CA VAL A 169 -12.20 4.22 -27.28
C VAL A 169 -11.94 5.49 -26.46
N LEU A 170 -11.56 6.58 -27.14
CA LEU A 170 -11.23 7.87 -26.52
C LEU A 170 -12.43 8.82 -26.43
N GLU A 171 -13.58 8.48 -27.08
CA GLU A 171 -14.77 9.30 -27.02
C GLU A 171 -15.32 9.35 -25.57
N GLY A 172 -15.36 10.57 -25.00
CA GLY A 172 -15.84 10.80 -23.63
C GLY A 172 -14.77 10.81 -22.55
N LEU A 173 -13.48 10.63 -22.92
CA LEU A 173 -12.36 10.90 -22.03
C LEU A 173 -12.00 12.38 -22.12
N SER A 174 -11.73 13.01 -20.98
CA SER A 174 -11.18 14.37 -20.94
C SER A 174 -9.67 14.33 -21.07
N ASP A 175 -9.09 15.43 -21.55
CA ASP A 175 -7.63 15.63 -21.64
C ASP A 175 -7.01 16.05 -20.28
N GLU A 176 -7.71 15.78 -19.13
CA GLU A 176 -7.23 16.10 -17.79
C GLU A 176 -6.46 14.94 -17.17
#